data_2e4b8d6c90a27280d6778f2d3b060291
#
_entry.id   2e4b8d6c90a27280d6778f2d3b060291
#
_cell.length_a   1.000
_cell.length_b   1.000
_cell.length_c   1.000
_cell.angle_alpha   90.00
_cell.angle_beta   90.00
_cell.angle_gamma   90.00
#
_symmetry.space_group_name_H-M   'P 1'
#
loop_
_entity.id
_entity.type
_entity.pdbx_description
1 polymer ?
#
loop_
_entity_poly.entity_id
_entity_poly.type
_entity_poly.pdbx_seq_one_letter_code
_entity_poly.pdbx_strand_id
1 'polypeptide(L)'
;MMRIRAIAFVVVLFAAPLAWSQVQAPDTTEMEAMRAALRADKRGYVASTLALDDAQAKKFWPIYDAYQRSLEDANRRRTVALVNVVGQGQTIRDRHARNVYDELVAADEAELTARRKLRNRLLSTLPAGKAIRYLQLEWKIRAAQDYDLATAIPLIRP
;
A
#
# COMPACT_ATOMS: atom_id res chain seq x y z
N MET A 1 68.71 -30.58 -28.56
CA MET A 1 67.75 -29.67 -29.16
C MET A 1 66.35 -30.00 -28.59
N MET A 2 65.99 -29.31 -27.57
CA MET A 2 64.76 -29.57 -26.81
C MET A 2 63.71 -28.50 -27.20
N ARG A 3 62.62 -28.92 -27.87
CA ARG A 3 61.52 -28.00 -28.30
C ARG A 3 60.50 -27.96 -27.20
N ILE A 4 60.41 -26.78 -26.52
CA ILE A 4 59.42 -26.48 -25.54
C ILE A 4 58.15 -26.01 -26.30
N ARG A 5 57.06 -26.77 -26.20
CA ARG A 5 55.73 -26.37 -26.70
C ARG A 5 55.04 -25.62 -25.60
N ALA A 6 54.86 -24.32 -25.81
CA ALA A 6 54.02 -23.47 -24.96
C ALA A 6 52.54 -23.77 -25.26
N ILE A 7 51.80 -24.21 -24.24
CA ILE A 7 50.35 -24.38 -24.27
C ILE A 7 49.78 -23.08 -23.75
N ALA A 8 49.14 -22.33 -24.64
CA ALA A 8 48.38 -21.14 -24.28
C ALA A 8 47.00 -21.52 -23.72
N PHE A 9 46.78 -21.29 -22.44
CA PHE A 9 45.48 -21.44 -21.79
C PHE A 9 44.63 -20.19 -22.11
N VAL A 10 43.61 -20.35 -22.95
CA VAL A 10 42.59 -19.30 -23.20
C VAL A 10 41.54 -19.45 -22.11
N VAL A 11 41.54 -18.52 -21.15
CA VAL A 11 40.46 -18.38 -20.16
C VAL A 11 39.34 -17.61 -20.81
N VAL A 12 38.27 -18.28 -21.19
CA VAL A 12 37.02 -17.65 -21.66
C VAL A 12 36.20 -17.28 -20.42
N LEU A 13 36.24 -16.00 -20.05
CA LEU A 13 35.36 -15.42 -19.04
C LEU A 13 33.92 -15.30 -19.61
N PHE A 14 33.05 -16.22 -19.23
CA PHE A 14 31.62 -16.10 -19.45
C PHE A 14 31.07 -15.01 -18.51
N ALA A 15 30.94 -13.80 -18.99
CA ALA A 15 30.13 -12.75 -18.34
C ALA A 15 28.68 -13.10 -18.58
N ALA A 16 28.02 -13.77 -17.63
CA ALA A 16 26.56 -13.91 -17.63
C ALA A 16 25.94 -12.52 -17.37
N PRO A 17 25.07 -12.00 -18.26
CA PRO A 17 24.35 -10.78 -17.96
C PRO A 17 23.40 -11.06 -16.79
N LEU A 18 23.60 -10.40 -15.67
CA LEU A 18 22.61 -10.29 -14.59
C LEU A 18 21.40 -9.59 -15.19
N ALA A 19 20.42 -10.34 -15.65
CA ALA A 19 19.13 -9.84 -16.04
C ALA A 19 18.42 -9.32 -14.76
N TRP A 20 18.63 -8.07 -14.46
CA TRP A 20 17.80 -7.36 -13.49
C TRP A 20 16.41 -7.32 -14.13
N SER A 21 15.49 -8.12 -13.61
CA SER A 21 14.08 -7.99 -13.95
C SER A 21 13.68 -6.55 -13.59
N GLN A 22 13.57 -5.72 -14.61
CA GLN A 22 13.03 -4.36 -14.42
C GLN A 22 11.61 -4.53 -13.91
N VAL A 23 11.40 -4.15 -12.64
CA VAL A 23 10.04 -3.98 -12.10
C VAL A 23 9.42 -2.88 -12.95
N GLN A 24 8.59 -3.30 -13.90
CA GLN A 24 7.89 -2.37 -14.79
C GLN A 24 7.01 -1.47 -13.94
N ALA A 25 7.19 -0.15 -14.03
CA ALA A 25 6.33 0.81 -13.36
C ALA A 25 4.87 0.49 -13.73
N PRO A 26 3.95 0.44 -12.75
CA PRO A 26 2.55 0.12 -13.04
C PRO A 26 2.02 1.13 -14.05
N ASP A 27 1.35 0.64 -15.09
CA ASP A 27 0.69 1.47 -16.09
C ASP A 27 -0.32 2.38 -15.38
N THR A 28 -0.24 3.68 -15.61
CA THR A 28 -1.18 4.67 -15.06
C THR A 28 -2.62 4.30 -15.39
N THR A 29 -2.86 3.70 -16.53
CA THR A 29 -4.17 3.18 -16.98
C THR A 29 -4.70 2.08 -16.06
N GLU A 30 -3.85 1.17 -15.57
CA GLU A 30 -4.24 0.12 -14.61
C GLU A 30 -4.69 0.74 -13.29
N MET A 31 -3.97 1.75 -12.79
CA MET A 31 -4.34 2.45 -11.56
C MET A 31 -5.64 3.25 -11.69
N GLU A 32 -5.88 3.88 -12.83
CA GLU A 32 -7.13 4.60 -13.10
C GLU A 32 -8.32 3.65 -13.19
N ALA A 33 -8.18 2.52 -13.88
CA ALA A 33 -9.21 1.49 -13.95
C ALA A 33 -9.52 0.91 -12.56
N MET A 34 -8.50 0.64 -11.75
CA MET A 34 -8.67 0.20 -10.36
C MET A 34 -9.43 1.25 -9.53
N ARG A 35 -9.07 2.54 -9.63
CA ARG A 35 -9.77 3.63 -8.92
C ARG A 35 -11.24 3.71 -9.30
N ALA A 36 -11.55 3.58 -10.59
CA ALA A 36 -12.93 3.57 -11.08
C ALA A 36 -13.72 2.38 -10.51
N ALA A 37 -13.15 1.17 -10.55
CA ALA A 37 -13.76 -0.02 -10.01
C ALA A 37 -13.99 0.08 -8.49
N LEU A 38 -13.02 0.62 -7.74
CA LEU A 38 -13.15 0.83 -6.29
C LEU A 38 -14.23 1.85 -5.92
N ARG A 39 -14.39 2.91 -6.73
CA ARG A 39 -15.48 3.88 -6.53
C ARG A 39 -16.85 3.30 -6.84
N ALA A 40 -16.93 2.40 -7.81
CA ALA A 40 -18.18 1.75 -8.19
C ALA A 40 -18.62 0.71 -7.15
N ASP A 41 -17.75 -0.24 -6.82
CA ASP A 41 -17.99 -1.28 -5.81
C ASP A 41 -16.67 -1.84 -5.28
N LYS A 42 -16.19 -1.29 -4.18
CA LYS A 42 -14.96 -1.73 -3.53
C LYS A 42 -15.04 -3.21 -3.08
N ARG A 43 -16.19 -3.62 -2.55
CA ARG A 43 -16.36 -4.98 -2.02
C ARG A 43 -16.37 -6.02 -3.15
N GLY A 44 -17.09 -5.73 -4.23
CA GLY A 44 -17.11 -6.58 -5.42
C GLY A 44 -15.74 -6.67 -6.09
N TYR A 45 -14.99 -5.58 -6.14
CA TYR A 45 -13.61 -5.60 -6.65
C TYR A 45 -12.69 -6.49 -5.82
N VAL A 46 -12.76 -6.41 -4.48
CA VAL A 46 -12.02 -7.29 -3.58
C VAL A 46 -12.43 -8.75 -3.77
N ALA A 47 -13.74 -9.03 -3.85
CA ALA A 47 -14.27 -10.37 -4.06
C ALA A 47 -13.74 -11.01 -5.35
N SER A 48 -13.84 -10.30 -6.47
CA SER A 48 -13.37 -10.77 -7.79
C SER A 48 -11.86 -10.98 -7.83
N THR A 49 -11.10 -10.08 -7.18
CA THR A 49 -9.63 -10.16 -7.13
C THR A 49 -9.14 -11.38 -6.35
N LEU A 50 -9.81 -11.74 -5.26
CA LEU A 50 -9.40 -12.84 -4.38
C LEU A 50 -9.94 -14.20 -4.80
N ALA A 51 -11.01 -14.25 -5.58
CA ALA A 51 -11.68 -15.49 -6.01
C ALA A 51 -11.85 -16.48 -4.83
N LEU A 52 -12.47 -16.00 -3.73
CA LEU A 52 -12.70 -16.82 -2.53
C LEU A 52 -13.83 -17.81 -2.81
N ASP A 53 -13.68 -19.04 -2.32
CA ASP A 53 -14.80 -19.95 -2.19
C ASP A 53 -15.72 -19.54 -1.02
N ASP A 54 -16.91 -20.14 -0.91
CA ASP A 54 -17.93 -19.78 0.09
C ASP A 54 -17.40 -19.92 1.53
N ALA A 55 -16.62 -20.97 1.81
CA ALA A 55 -16.06 -21.20 3.14
C ALA A 55 -15.01 -20.14 3.51
N GLN A 56 -14.18 -19.77 2.56
CA GLN A 56 -13.19 -18.69 2.72
C GLN A 56 -13.88 -17.33 2.86
N ALA A 57 -14.86 -17.04 2.01
CA ALA A 57 -15.62 -15.80 2.02
C ALA A 57 -16.32 -15.59 3.38
N LYS A 58 -16.98 -16.62 3.90
CA LYS A 58 -17.67 -16.57 5.21
C LYS A 58 -16.72 -16.16 6.35
N LYS A 59 -15.46 -16.60 6.30
CA LYS A 59 -14.44 -16.26 7.31
C LYS A 59 -13.76 -14.92 7.04
N PHE A 60 -13.56 -14.56 5.79
CA PHE A 60 -12.84 -13.36 5.36
C PHE A 60 -13.64 -12.09 5.62
N TRP A 61 -14.92 -12.03 5.23
CA TRP A 61 -15.69 -10.80 5.27
C TRP A 61 -15.82 -10.17 6.66
N PRO A 62 -16.02 -10.91 7.76
CA PRO A 62 -16.00 -10.30 9.09
C PRO A 62 -14.67 -9.65 9.46
N ILE A 63 -13.54 -10.20 8.98
CA ILE A 63 -12.20 -9.64 9.20
C ILE A 63 -12.03 -8.36 8.37
N TYR A 64 -12.44 -8.40 7.11
CA TYR A 64 -12.45 -7.26 6.20
C TYR A 64 -13.28 -6.11 6.76
N ASP A 65 -14.52 -6.36 7.14
CA ASP A 65 -15.43 -5.33 7.65
C ASP A 65 -14.91 -4.69 8.95
N ALA A 66 -14.31 -5.48 9.84
CA ALA A 66 -13.68 -4.96 11.07
C ALA A 66 -12.47 -4.06 10.74
N TYR A 67 -11.67 -4.45 9.75
CA TYR A 67 -10.55 -3.66 9.28
C TYR A 67 -11.00 -2.36 8.62
N GLN A 68 -12.00 -2.42 7.72
CA GLN A 68 -12.51 -1.23 7.04
C GLN A 68 -13.08 -0.20 8.04
N ARG A 69 -13.81 -0.62 9.08
CA ARG A 69 -14.26 0.28 10.15
C ARG A 69 -13.09 0.97 10.87
N SER A 70 -12.02 0.22 11.17
CA SER A 70 -10.85 0.82 11.81
C SER A 70 -10.12 1.83 10.92
N LEU A 71 -10.09 1.58 9.60
CA LEU A 71 -9.54 2.53 8.62
C LEU A 71 -10.42 3.79 8.51
N GLU A 72 -11.72 3.62 8.49
CA GLU A 72 -12.68 4.74 8.42
C GLU A 72 -12.52 5.68 9.62
N ASP A 73 -12.36 5.11 10.82
CA ASP A 73 -12.11 5.89 12.04
C ASP A 73 -10.78 6.65 11.97
N ALA A 74 -9.69 6.01 11.52
CA ALA A 74 -8.40 6.65 11.35
C ALA A 74 -8.45 7.75 10.28
N ASN A 75 -9.08 7.48 9.15
CA ASN A 75 -9.23 8.44 8.06
C ASN A 75 -10.10 9.64 8.46
N ARG A 76 -11.17 9.43 9.22
CA ARG A 76 -11.99 10.52 9.76
C ARG A 76 -11.17 11.45 10.64
N ARG A 77 -10.35 10.93 11.55
CA ARG A 77 -9.44 11.73 12.38
C ARG A 77 -8.47 12.54 11.53
N ARG A 78 -7.81 11.89 10.57
CA ARG A 78 -6.89 12.55 9.64
C ARG A 78 -7.57 13.67 8.87
N THR A 79 -8.75 13.42 8.30
CA THR A 79 -9.52 14.41 7.55
C THR A 79 -9.89 15.61 8.43
N VAL A 80 -10.38 15.38 9.63
CA VAL A 80 -10.74 16.47 10.57
C VAL A 80 -9.52 17.31 10.91
N ALA A 81 -8.36 16.68 11.20
CA ALA A 81 -7.12 17.39 11.48
C ALA A 81 -6.68 18.27 10.30
N LEU A 82 -6.73 17.72 9.09
CA LEU A 82 -6.33 18.44 7.86
C LEU A 82 -7.30 19.56 7.48
N VAL A 83 -8.61 19.32 7.60
CA VAL A 83 -9.62 20.37 7.33
C VAL A 83 -9.47 21.54 8.30
N ASN A 84 -9.14 21.28 9.56
CA ASN A 84 -8.86 22.32 10.55
C ASN A 84 -7.66 23.19 10.17
N VAL A 85 -6.64 22.62 9.52
CA VAL A 85 -5.48 23.37 9.00
C VAL A 85 -5.89 24.26 7.82
N VAL A 86 -6.58 23.70 6.85
CA VAL A 86 -7.00 24.44 5.64
C VAL A 86 -8.01 25.54 5.96
N GLY A 87 -8.94 25.28 6.90
CA GLY A 87 -10.01 26.21 7.27
C GLY A 87 -9.53 27.46 8.03
N GLN A 88 -8.32 27.43 8.63
CA GLN A 88 -7.76 28.59 9.34
C GLN A 88 -6.96 29.56 8.44
N GLY A 89 -6.97 29.35 7.14
CA GLY A 89 -6.19 30.18 6.20
C GLY A 89 -4.69 30.03 6.51
N GLN A 90 -3.92 29.57 5.71
CA GLN A 90 -2.48 29.37 5.59
C GLN A 90 -1.54 29.75 6.76
N THR A 91 -2.03 30.34 7.88
CA THR A 91 -1.24 30.67 9.06
C THR A 91 -1.77 29.93 10.27
N ILE A 92 -1.01 28.97 10.76
CA ILE A 92 -1.36 28.14 11.92
C ILE A 92 -0.56 28.57 13.15
N ARG A 93 -1.22 28.69 14.33
CA ARG A 93 -0.52 29.00 15.60
C ARG A 93 0.19 27.75 16.11
N ASP A 94 1.36 27.88 16.72
CA ASP A 94 2.19 26.78 17.18
C ASP A 94 1.44 25.72 18.01
N ARG A 95 0.61 26.13 18.95
CA ARG A 95 -0.17 25.20 19.77
C ARG A 95 -1.13 24.37 18.91
N HIS A 96 -1.76 25.01 17.94
CA HIS A 96 -2.70 24.33 17.06
C HIS A 96 -1.97 23.40 16.08
N ALA A 97 -0.82 23.84 15.55
CA ALA A 97 0.04 23.00 14.72
C ALA A 97 0.47 21.70 15.43
N ARG A 98 0.85 21.81 16.71
CA ARG A 98 1.19 20.62 17.51
C ARG A 98 0.01 19.67 17.68
N ASN A 99 -1.17 20.19 18.01
CA ASN A 99 -2.37 19.34 18.17
C ASN A 99 -2.73 18.63 16.86
N VAL A 100 -2.65 19.34 15.72
CA VAL A 100 -2.87 18.74 14.40
C VAL A 100 -1.84 17.65 14.11
N TYR A 101 -0.57 17.90 14.40
CA TYR A 101 0.49 16.92 14.22
C TYR A 101 0.24 15.66 15.07
N ASP A 102 -0.12 15.84 16.34
CA ASP A 102 -0.41 14.74 17.26
C ASP A 102 -1.60 13.90 16.77
N GLU A 103 -2.66 14.54 16.26
CA GLU A 103 -3.82 13.84 15.67
C GLU A 103 -3.47 13.07 14.40
N LEU A 104 -2.59 13.61 13.55
CA LEU A 104 -2.12 12.91 12.34
C LEU A 104 -1.30 11.68 12.70
N VAL A 105 -0.37 11.81 13.66
CA VAL A 105 0.43 10.68 14.16
C VAL A 105 -0.47 9.61 14.79
N ALA A 106 -1.44 10.01 15.62
CA ALA A 106 -2.38 9.09 16.25
C ALA A 106 -3.24 8.33 15.21
N ALA A 107 -3.62 9.00 14.11
CA ALA A 107 -4.33 8.35 13.00
C ALA A 107 -3.46 7.31 12.30
N ASP A 108 -2.18 7.61 12.06
CA ASP A 108 -1.22 6.67 11.44
C ASP A 108 -0.94 5.46 12.33
N GLU A 109 -0.81 5.66 13.64
CA GLU A 109 -0.63 4.57 14.62
C GLU A 109 -1.87 3.66 14.69
N ALA A 110 -3.08 4.25 14.68
CA ALA A 110 -4.33 3.51 14.66
C ALA A 110 -4.43 2.65 13.40
N GLU A 111 -4.06 3.19 12.25
CA GLU A 111 -4.05 2.47 10.99
C GLU A 111 -3.00 1.35 10.98
N LEU A 112 -1.79 1.59 11.48
CA LEU A 112 -0.76 0.56 11.62
C LEU A 112 -1.23 -0.58 12.53
N THR A 113 -1.90 -0.25 13.62
CA THR A 113 -2.48 -1.23 14.54
C THR A 113 -3.57 -2.06 13.85
N ALA A 114 -4.46 -1.42 13.09
CA ALA A 114 -5.49 -2.11 12.31
C ALA A 114 -4.87 -3.09 11.30
N ARG A 115 -3.81 -2.69 10.59
CA ARG A 115 -3.08 -3.55 9.64
C ARG A 115 -2.40 -4.74 10.30
N ARG A 116 -1.83 -4.57 11.49
CA ARG A 116 -1.24 -5.68 12.24
C ARG A 116 -2.31 -6.70 12.64
N LYS A 117 -3.47 -6.24 13.12
CA LYS A 117 -4.61 -7.11 13.46
C LYS A 117 -5.15 -7.84 12.22
N LEU A 118 -5.30 -7.14 11.10
CA LEU A 118 -5.70 -7.71 9.82
C LEU A 118 -4.74 -8.84 9.40
N ARG A 119 -3.43 -8.54 9.33
CA ARG A 119 -2.41 -9.52 8.94
C ARG A 119 -2.51 -10.80 9.74
N ASN A 120 -2.57 -10.69 11.07
CA ASN A 120 -2.60 -11.87 11.95
C ASN A 120 -3.85 -12.72 11.71
N ARG A 121 -5.01 -12.09 11.51
CA ARG A 121 -6.27 -12.80 11.22
C ARG A 121 -6.28 -13.42 9.82
N LEU A 122 -5.77 -12.72 8.81
CA LEU A 122 -5.73 -13.24 7.44
C LEU A 122 -4.88 -14.52 7.34
N LEU A 123 -3.68 -14.50 7.92
CA LEU A 123 -2.76 -15.64 7.86
C LEU A 123 -3.29 -16.88 8.59
N SER A 124 -4.17 -16.71 9.58
CA SER A 124 -4.84 -17.82 10.26
C SER A 124 -6.13 -18.28 9.58
N THR A 125 -6.62 -17.54 8.58
CA THR A 125 -7.96 -17.75 8.01
C THR A 125 -7.92 -18.16 6.54
N LEU A 126 -6.99 -17.59 5.77
CA LEU A 126 -6.85 -17.82 4.33
C LEU A 126 -5.55 -18.56 4.00
N PRO A 127 -5.52 -19.29 2.87
CA PRO A 127 -4.26 -19.73 2.28
C PRO A 127 -3.29 -18.55 2.10
N ALA A 128 -2.01 -18.76 2.41
CA ALA A 128 -1.01 -17.70 2.41
C ALA A 128 -0.96 -16.88 1.11
N GLY A 129 -1.12 -17.53 -0.05
CA GLY A 129 -1.16 -16.85 -1.35
C GLY A 129 -2.33 -15.87 -1.48
N LYS A 130 -3.53 -16.22 -1.00
CA LYS A 130 -4.70 -15.32 -1.00
C LYS A 130 -4.54 -14.19 0.02
N ALA A 131 -3.98 -14.47 1.19
CA ALA A 131 -3.67 -13.47 2.20
C ALA A 131 -2.68 -12.41 1.68
N ILE A 132 -1.59 -12.84 1.03
CA ILE A 132 -0.61 -11.94 0.41
C ILE A 132 -1.26 -11.13 -0.72
N ARG A 133 -2.06 -11.76 -1.58
CA ARG A 133 -2.76 -11.06 -2.67
C ARG A 133 -3.67 -9.95 -2.14
N TYR A 134 -4.39 -10.21 -1.04
CA TYR A 134 -5.19 -9.18 -0.39
C TYR A 134 -4.34 -8.02 0.17
N LEU A 135 -3.20 -8.31 0.82
CA LEU A 135 -2.29 -7.28 1.32
C LEU A 135 -1.71 -6.42 0.18
N GLN A 136 -1.36 -7.02 -0.96
CA GLN A 136 -0.91 -6.30 -2.15
C GLN A 136 -2.02 -5.38 -2.70
N LEU A 137 -3.27 -5.88 -2.73
CA LEU A 137 -4.42 -5.08 -3.15
C LEU A 137 -4.64 -3.87 -2.21
N GLU A 138 -4.61 -4.09 -0.89
CA GLU A 138 -4.72 -3.00 0.09
C GLU A 138 -3.61 -1.95 -0.05
N TRP A 139 -2.39 -2.36 -0.37
CA TRP A 139 -1.30 -1.40 -0.66
C TRP A 139 -1.60 -0.52 -1.87
N LYS A 140 -2.08 -1.11 -2.96
CA LYS A 140 -2.47 -0.36 -4.16
C LYS A 140 -3.62 0.62 -3.86
N ILE A 141 -4.66 0.15 -3.16
CA ILE A 141 -5.80 0.98 -2.75
C ILE A 141 -5.33 2.16 -1.91
N ARG A 142 -4.51 1.90 -0.92
CA ARG A 142 -3.97 2.93 -0.04
C ARG A 142 -3.12 3.94 -0.80
N ALA A 143 -2.19 3.50 -1.63
CA ALA A 143 -1.34 4.39 -2.41
C ALA A 143 -2.18 5.35 -3.28
N ALA A 144 -3.28 4.86 -3.87
CA ALA A 144 -4.21 5.69 -4.61
C ALA A 144 -4.91 6.73 -3.72
N GLN A 145 -5.38 6.34 -2.54
CA GLN A 145 -6.04 7.23 -1.59
C GLN A 145 -5.09 8.28 -1.01
N ASP A 146 -3.87 7.89 -0.65
CA ASP A 146 -2.83 8.78 -0.12
C ASP A 146 -2.42 9.82 -1.19
N TYR A 147 -2.31 9.40 -2.46
CA TYR A 147 -2.06 10.32 -3.56
C TYR A 147 -3.20 11.33 -3.75
N ASP A 148 -4.45 10.86 -3.76
CA ASP A 148 -5.62 11.73 -3.91
C ASP A 148 -5.71 12.74 -2.75
N LEU A 149 -5.42 12.32 -1.53
CA LEU A 149 -5.38 13.18 -0.36
C LEU A 149 -4.24 14.21 -0.45
N ALA A 150 -3.05 13.78 -0.80
CA ALA A 150 -1.87 14.66 -0.91
C ALA A 150 -2.05 15.74 -1.98
N THR A 151 -2.73 15.43 -3.08
CA THR A 151 -3.01 16.40 -4.15
C THR A 151 -4.13 17.38 -3.78
N ALA A 152 -5.04 17.00 -2.89
CA ALA A 152 -6.16 17.86 -2.46
C ALA A 152 -5.78 18.87 -1.38
N ILE A 153 -4.66 18.68 -0.67
CA ILE A 153 -4.29 19.51 0.48
C ILE A 153 -3.09 20.39 0.13
N PRO A 154 -3.24 21.72 0.14
CA PRO A 154 -2.14 22.63 -0.10
C PRO A 154 -1.18 22.68 1.09
N LEU A 155 0.10 22.97 0.81
CA LEU A 155 1.08 23.21 1.86
C LEU A 155 0.74 24.50 2.65
N ILE A 156 0.98 24.44 3.95
CA ILE A 156 0.89 25.61 4.82
C ILE A 156 2.00 26.58 4.43
N ARG A 157 1.69 27.86 4.37
CA ARG A 157 2.70 28.92 4.15
C ARG A 157 3.51 29.12 5.43
N PRO A 158 4.84 29.31 5.30
CA PRO A 158 5.70 29.62 6.43
C PRO A 158 5.37 30.96 7.08
#